data_efc6dda6a1f1a9958885ba57e39559f4
#
_entry.id   efc6dda6a1f1a9958885ba57e39559f4
#
_cell.length_a   1.000
_cell.length_b   1.000
_cell.length_c   1.000
_cell.angle_alpha   90.00
_cell.angle_beta   90.00
_cell.angle_gamma   90.00
#
_symmetry.space_group_name_H-M   'P 1'
#
loop_
_entity.id
_entity.type
_entity.pdbx_description
1 polymer ?
#
loop_
_entity_poly.entity_id
_entity_poly.type
_entity_poly.pdbx_seq_one_letter_code
_entity_poly.pdbx_strand_id
1 'polypeptide(L)'
;MRLRGLIVLTALCAALGVPHASPAAPPTPLFLPCGGNGLECSTVNVPLDRSGATPGTVALHVEELPAPGTPRGVLFIIAGGPGQGSAGTFQLGATGADFRSQFPGYTLVAFDNRGTGRSGVLRCPELQAAPFASPAQVQPLVAKCATEIGSSRAFYSTRDHADDIDAVRQALGVDKIALWGTSYGTQLSVAYALTYPSHVERLILDSVADATGRDPFALDDLKQIPKGLASLCSGGLCKAATSNFVGEVVKLANRLAVHPLAGKVAKPGGGTRTVRANGIDFLSGAVLDSDLNAGLASELPAAVHAALHGRSRALLRLVQLDRESSITPAEDLSMGMFTATVCDDGPFPWDPDTPLAQRPAKLAAARSALPGGSTGPFGLWATDLGPAAFCLRWPPQARRPGIGSGPLPNVPVLVFEGERDLRTPVSNGAAIAARFPQGHLVTVPGVGHSVLGADLTRCAHDAVETWLSGGVPSSRCPRSPLLVNPIGTFPASFTSLGSRVRARTLAAVSKTVREAAASWAFALTGFSGTHSIAGLYGGVIRTSGTTFTLKRYSLVPGVQLNGTLRLYRPDSGSAVPARFVGSMRILGPKAAQGRLSLGPSRLTGRLGGRRVRGPA
;
A
#
# COMPACT_ATOMS: atom_id res chain seq x y z
N MET A 1 12.41 -91.75 -41.02
CA MET A 1 11.84 -91.10 -39.83
C MET A 1 11.82 -89.63 -40.08
N ARG A 2 10.63 -88.97 -40.00
CA ARG A 2 10.34 -87.71 -40.63
C ARG A 2 10.65 -86.53 -39.69
N LEU A 3 11.53 -85.56 -40.13
CA LEU A 3 11.72 -84.27 -39.52
C LEU A 3 10.55 -83.36 -39.92
N ARG A 4 9.89 -82.71 -38.98
CA ARG A 4 8.96 -81.65 -39.24
C ARG A 4 9.66 -80.32 -38.89
N GLY A 5 9.85 -79.46 -39.93
CA GLY A 5 10.35 -78.10 -39.75
C GLY A 5 9.27 -77.19 -39.23
N LEU A 6 9.63 -76.31 -38.29
CA LEU A 6 8.81 -75.27 -37.74
C LEU A 6 9.20 -73.96 -38.44
N ILE A 7 8.25 -73.38 -39.19
CA ILE A 7 8.41 -72.07 -39.82
C ILE A 7 7.99 -71.01 -38.79
N VAL A 8 8.93 -70.16 -38.38
CA VAL A 8 8.67 -68.99 -37.52
C VAL A 8 8.40 -67.82 -38.47
N LEU A 9 7.16 -67.32 -38.47
CA LEU A 9 6.78 -66.07 -39.15
C LEU A 9 7.10 -64.91 -38.21
N THR A 10 8.11 -64.11 -38.54
CA THR A 10 8.38 -62.79 -37.88
C THR A 10 7.47 -61.76 -38.53
N ALA A 11 6.45 -61.28 -37.78
CA ALA A 11 5.62 -60.14 -38.13
C ALA A 11 6.39 -58.84 -37.85
N LEU A 12 6.74 -58.10 -38.90
CA LEU A 12 7.34 -56.79 -38.82
C LEU A 12 6.21 -55.74 -38.57
N CYS A 13 6.02 -55.31 -37.31
CA CYS A 13 5.15 -54.15 -37.03
C CYS A 13 5.87 -52.86 -37.43
N ALA A 14 5.53 -52.31 -38.57
CA ALA A 14 5.89 -50.95 -38.95
C ALA A 14 5.09 -49.97 -38.07
N ALA A 15 5.74 -49.37 -37.09
CA ALA A 15 5.18 -48.26 -36.30
C ALA A 15 5.13 -46.99 -37.22
N LEU A 16 3.95 -46.69 -37.73
CA LEU A 16 3.66 -45.38 -38.35
C LEU A 16 3.71 -44.34 -37.23
N GLY A 17 4.83 -43.62 -37.14
CA GLY A 17 4.95 -42.44 -36.29
C GLY A 17 4.00 -41.35 -36.78
N VAL A 18 2.94 -41.09 -36.00
CA VAL A 18 2.09 -39.93 -36.23
C VAL A 18 2.95 -38.71 -35.88
N PRO A 19 3.18 -37.78 -36.79
CA PRO A 19 3.90 -36.56 -36.45
C PRO A 19 3.08 -35.80 -35.41
N HIS A 20 3.64 -35.64 -34.18
CA HIS A 20 3.11 -34.71 -33.20
C HIS A 20 3.27 -33.31 -33.78
N ALA A 21 2.17 -32.71 -34.25
CA ALA A 21 2.14 -31.31 -34.61
C ALA A 21 2.53 -30.52 -33.36
N SER A 22 3.64 -29.82 -33.40
CA SER A 22 3.98 -28.83 -32.38
C SER A 22 2.81 -27.85 -32.28
N PRO A 23 2.31 -27.53 -31.10
CA PRO A 23 1.27 -26.52 -30.96
C PRO A 23 1.74 -25.23 -31.63
N ALA A 24 0.90 -24.70 -32.53
CA ALA A 24 1.17 -23.42 -33.20
C ALA A 24 1.46 -22.37 -32.13
N ALA A 25 2.50 -21.57 -32.33
CA ALA A 25 2.77 -20.43 -31.47
C ALA A 25 1.51 -19.56 -31.39
N PRO A 26 1.11 -19.12 -30.18
CA PRO A 26 -0.05 -18.25 -30.06
C PRO A 26 0.15 -17.01 -30.94
N PRO A 27 -0.91 -16.51 -31.59
CA PRO A 27 -0.81 -15.34 -32.44
C PRO A 27 -0.30 -14.16 -31.62
N THR A 28 0.65 -13.39 -32.16
CA THR A 28 1.16 -12.17 -31.53
C THR A 28 -0.01 -11.22 -31.25
N PRO A 29 -0.21 -10.76 -30.03
CA PRO A 29 -1.33 -9.89 -29.70
C PRO A 29 -1.22 -8.56 -30.46
N LEU A 30 -2.34 -8.09 -30.97
CA LEU A 30 -2.41 -6.79 -31.64
C LEU A 30 -2.53 -5.70 -30.57
N PHE A 31 -1.55 -4.82 -30.49
CA PHE A 31 -1.60 -3.62 -29.67
C PHE A 31 -2.29 -2.49 -30.44
N LEU A 32 -3.27 -1.84 -29.80
CA LEU A 32 -4.05 -0.74 -30.36
C LEU A 32 -3.99 0.48 -29.46
N PRO A 33 -3.98 1.70 -30.00
CA PRO A 33 -4.02 2.92 -29.21
C PRO A 33 -5.21 2.93 -28.23
N CYS A 34 -4.95 3.16 -26.94
CA CYS A 34 -5.99 3.09 -25.90
C CYS A 34 -5.92 4.22 -24.85
N GLY A 35 -5.01 5.16 -25.00
CA GLY A 35 -4.84 6.25 -24.04
C GLY A 35 -3.91 7.36 -24.51
N GLY A 36 -3.63 8.29 -23.58
CA GLY A 36 -2.67 9.37 -23.81
C GLY A 36 -1.22 8.89 -23.86
N ASN A 37 -0.30 9.79 -24.14
CA ASN A 37 1.14 9.55 -24.21
C ASN A 37 1.58 8.48 -25.26
N GLY A 38 0.71 8.07 -26.17
CA GLY A 38 0.98 6.97 -27.11
C GLY A 38 0.86 5.59 -26.46
N LEU A 39 0.01 5.46 -25.45
CA LEU A 39 -0.30 4.18 -24.80
C LEU A 39 -1.05 3.27 -25.76
N GLU A 40 -0.63 2.00 -25.82
CA GLU A 40 -1.24 0.94 -26.57
C GLU A 40 -1.70 -0.18 -25.64
N CYS A 41 -2.80 -0.85 -25.97
CA CYS A 41 -3.37 -1.92 -25.16
C CYS A 41 -3.58 -3.19 -26.00
N SER A 42 -3.48 -4.31 -25.31
CA SER A 42 -3.81 -5.62 -25.86
C SER A 42 -4.40 -6.54 -24.80
N THR A 43 -4.77 -7.74 -25.21
CA THR A 43 -5.22 -8.81 -24.33
C THR A 43 -4.41 -10.08 -24.62
N VAL A 44 -3.84 -10.66 -23.55
CA VAL A 44 -3.13 -11.94 -23.61
C VAL A 44 -3.98 -13.00 -22.89
N ASN A 45 -4.44 -13.99 -23.63
CA ASN A 45 -5.22 -15.09 -23.06
C ASN A 45 -4.31 -16.17 -22.50
N VAL A 46 -4.50 -16.52 -21.23
CA VAL A 46 -3.76 -17.57 -20.53
C VAL A 46 -4.72 -18.62 -19.97
N PRO A 47 -4.33 -19.89 -19.83
CA PRO A 47 -5.18 -20.88 -19.17
C PRO A 47 -5.38 -20.52 -17.69
N LEU A 48 -6.60 -20.76 -17.18
CA LEU A 48 -6.88 -20.67 -15.76
C LEU A 48 -5.99 -21.65 -15.00
N ASP A 49 -6.00 -22.91 -15.42
CA ASP A 49 -5.17 -23.98 -14.89
C ASP A 49 -4.16 -24.43 -15.94
N ARG A 50 -2.88 -24.17 -15.70
CA ARG A 50 -1.80 -24.56 -16.65
C ARG A 50 -1.56 -26.06 -16.73
N SER A 51 -2.08 -26.85 -15.78
CA SER A 51 -2.07 -28.31 -15.87
C SER A 51 -3.10 -28.85 -16.88
N GLY A 52 -4.08 -28.03 -17.27
CA GLY A 52 -5.18 -28.40 -18.15
C GLY A 52 -6.28 -29.24 -17.46
N ALA A 53 -6.16 -29.56 -16.18
CA ALA A 53 -7.16 -30.34 -15.46
C ALA A 53 -8.46 -29.56 -15.23
N THR A 54 -8.38 -28.24 -15.04
CA THR A 54 -9.54 -27.38 -14.92
C THR A 54 -9.65 -26.49 -16.16
N PRO A 55 -10.74 -26.59 -16.95
CA PRO A 55 -10.92 -25.77 -18.13
C PRO A 55 -11.16 -24.29 -17.75
N GLY A 56 -10.80 -23.40 -18.65
CA GLY A 56 -11.02 -21.96 -18.51
C GLY A 56 -9.82 -21.14 -18.98
N THR A 57 -10.07 -19.88 -19.27
CA THR A 57 -9.08 -18.89 -19.70
C THR A 57 -9.21 -17.62 -18.91
N VAL A 58 -8.08 -16.95 -18.65
CA VAL A 58 -8.01 -15.60 -18.10
C VAL A 58 -7.49 -14.67 -19.20
N ALA A 59 -8.24 -13.61 -19.49
CA ALA A 59 -7.86 -12.57 -20.42
C ALA A 59 -7.08 -11.48 -19.67
N LEU A 60 -5.74 -11.49 -19.79
CA LEU A 60 -4.87 -10.50 -19.15
C LEU A 60 -4.91 -9.20 -19.95
N HIS A 61 -5.28 -8.11 -19.31
CA HIS A 61 -5.20 -6.77 -19.88
C HIS A 61 -3.77 -6.26 -19.79
N VAL A 62 -3.18 -5.88 -20.93
CA VAL A 62 -1.80 -5.41 -21.05
C VAL A 62 -1.77 -4.01 -21.62
N GLU A 63 -1.10 -3.09 -20.96
CA GLU A 63 -0.78 -1.75 -21.43
C GLU A 63 0.70 -1.66 -21.78
N GLU A 64 1.01 -1.16 -22.96
CA GLU A 64 2.36 -0.90 -23.41
C GLU A 64 2.54 0.59 -23.72
N LEU A 65 3.60 1.16 -23.21
CA LEU A 65 4.03 2.51 -23.54
C LEU A 65 5.37 2.41 -24.29
N PRO A 66 5.36 2.39 -25.64
CA PRO A 66 6.56 2.21 -26.44
C PRO A 66 7.65 3.26 -26.15
N ALA A 67 8.90 2.83 -26.13
CA ALA A 67 10.04 3.75 -26.07
C ALA A 67 10.10 4.64 -27.31
N PRO A 68 10.48 5.91 -27.18
CA PRO A 68 10.77 6.73 -28.35
C PRO A 68 12.06 6.23 -29.04
N GLY A 69 11.93 5.69 -30.24
CA GLY A 69 13.04 5.13 -31.03
C GLY A 69 13.36 3.67 -30.70
N THR A 70 14.60 3.24 -30.91
CA THR A 70 15.02 1.86 -30.61
C THR A 70 15.01 1.61 -29.12
N PRO A 71 14.22 0.66 -28.61
CA PRO A 71 14.13 0.39 -27.18
C PRO A 71 15.43 -0.22 -26.65
N ARG A 72 15.83 0.21 -25.47
CA ARG A 72 16.92 -0.40 -24.70
C ARG A 72 16.54 -1.79 -24.17
N GLY A 73 15.26 -1.97 -23.87
CA GLY A 73 14.66 -3.18 -23.34
C GLY A 73 13.20 -2.96 -23.00
N VAL A 74 12.59 -3.96 -22.39
CA VAL A 74 11.20 -3.92 -21.91
C VAL A 74 11.20 -3.98 -20.39
N LEU A 75 10.59 -2.99 -19.74
CA LEU A 75 10.43 -2.92 -18.28
C LEU A 75 8.98 -3.18 -17.90
N PHE A 76 8.74 -4.26 -17.19
CA PHE A 76 7.44 -4.55 -16.58
C PHE A 76 7.34 -3.81 -15.24
N ILE A 77 6.27 -3.06 -15.06
CA ILE A 77 5.96 -2.34 -13.82
C ILE A 77 4.81 -3.02 -13.09
N ILE A 78 5.06 -3.49 -11.86
CA ILE A 78 4.20 -4.40 -11.14
C ILE A 78 3.75 -3.78 -9.82
N ALA A 79 2.44 -3.61 -9.68
CA ALA A 79 1.79 -3.07 -8.50
C ALA A 79 1.80 -4.06 -7.32
N GLY A 80 1.43 -3.55 -6.15
CA GLY A 80 1.41 -4.28 -4.89
C GLY A 80 0.05 -4.91 -4.54
N GLY A 81 -0.22 -4.93 -3.27
CA GLY A 81 -1.39 -5.51 -2.64
C GLY A 81 -1.04 -6.77 -1.84
N PRO A 82 -1.20 -8.00 -2.38
CA PRO A 82 -1.74 -8.35 -3.70
C PRO A 82 -3.14 -7.80 -3.96
N GLY A 83 -3.57 -7.79 -5.23
CA GLY A 83 -4.93 -7.36 -5.59
C GLY A 83 -5.03 -6.04 -6.36
N GLN A 84 -3.95 -5.26 -6.46
CA GLN A 84 -3.91 -4.07 -7.31
C GLN A 84 -3.62 -4.44 -8.77
N GLY A 85 -4.39 -3.87 -9.71
CA GLY A 85 -4.08 -3.92 -11.12
C GLY A 85 -2.99 -2.90 -11.47
N SER A 86 -1.93 -3.32 -12.19
CA SER A 86 -0.82 -2.42 -12.51
C SER A 86 -1.24 -1.30 -13.45
N ALA A 87 -2.08 -1.59 -14.44
CA ALA A 87 -2.60 -0.61 -15.38
C ALA A 87 -3.33 0.54 -14.65
N GLY A 88 -4.25 0.20 -13.73
CA GLY A 88 -4.99 1.16 -12.94
C GLY A 88 -4.13 1.91 -11.92
N THR A 89 -3.12 1.25 -11.33
CA THR A 89 -2.22 1.84 -10.33
C THR A 89 -1.27 2.86 -10.97
N PHE A 90 -0.62 2.51 -12.07
CA PHE A 90 0.41 3.36 -12.68
C PHE A 90 -0.17 4.35 -13.70
N GLN A 91 -1.34 4.07 -14.31
CA GLN A 91 -2.06 4.98 -15.21
C GLN A 91 -1.16 5.57 -16.31
N LEU A 92 -0.43 4.73 -17.05
CA LEU A 92 0.57 5.15 -18.04
C LEU A 92 0.02 6.13 -19.10
N GLY A 93 -1.26 6.06 -19.41
CA GLY A 93 -1.92 7.02 -20.29
C GLY A 93 -1.90 8.46 -19.77
N ALA A 94 -1.85 8.67 -18.45
CA ALA A 94 -1.80 9.98 -17.82
C ALA A 94 -0.40 10.38 -17.34
N THR A 95 0.35 9.43 -16.79
CA THR A 95 1.64 9.64 -16.11
C THR A 95 2.86 9.20 -16.93
N GLY A 96 2.64 8.68 -18.13
CA GLY A 96 3.67 8.06 -18.96
C GLY A 96 4.87 8.95 -19.27
N ALA A 97 4.70 10.26 -19.34
CA ALA A 97 5.80 11.20 -19.53
C ALA A 97 6.79 11.18 -18.34
N ASP A 98 6.27 11.10 -17.11
CA ASP A 98 7.07 11.03 -15.89
C ASP A 98 7.82 9.70 -15.81
N PHE A 99 7.14 8.58 -16.13
CA PHE A 99 7.76 7.26 -16.18
C PHE A 99 8.82 7.12 -17.27
N ARG A 100 8.61 7.70 -18.46
CA ARG A 100 9.65 7.75 -19.50
C ARG A 100 10.88 8.53 -19.05
N SER A 101 10.69 9.60 -18.29
CA SER A 101 11.79 10.35 -17.70
C SER A 101 12.56 9.53 -16.66
N GLN A 102 11.86 8.71 -15.89
CA GLN A 102 12.44 7.87 -14.84
C GLN A 102 13.17 6.63 -15.42
N PHE A 103 12.65 6.06 -16.51
CA PHE A 103 13.18 4.86 -17.15
C PHE A 103 13.53 5.10 -18.63
N PRO A 104 14.54 5.95 -18.91
CA PRO A 104 14.83 6.38 -20.27
C PRO A 104 15.21 5.19 -21.16
N GLY A 105 14.60 5.16 -22.34
CA GLY A 105 14.86 4.15 -23.38
C GLY A 105 14.17 2.81 -23.19
N TYR A 106 13.42 2.58 -22.11
CA TYR A 106 12.62 1.36 -21.96
C TYR A 106 11.24 1.52 -22.59
N THR A 107 10.76 0.47 -23.24
CA THR A 107 9.34 0.24 -23.43
C THR A 107 8.76 -0.19 -22.09
N LEU A 108 7.73 0.50 -21.60
CA LEU A 108 7.12 0.23 -20.29
C LEU A 108 5.87 -0.63 -20.48
N VAL A 109 5.75 -1.69 -19.70
CA VAL A 109 4.59 -2.60 -19.74
C VAL A 109 3.95 -2.64 -18.35
N ALA A 110 2.69 -2.26 -18.26
CA ALA A 110 1.84 -2.46 -17.10
C ALA A 110 0.71 -3.43 -17.49
N PHE A 111 0.60 -4.55 -16.78
CA PHE A 111 -0.53 -5.45 -17.00
C PHE A 111 -1.25 -5.74 -15.69
N ASP A 112 -2.54 -5.95 -15.79
CA ASP A 112 -3.31 -6.36 -14.62
C ASP A 112 -3.10 -7.86 -14.39
N ASN A 113 -2.58 -8.25 -13.23
CA ASN A 113 -2.48 -9.65 -12.85
C ASN A 113 -3.85 -10.31 -12.90
N ARG A 114 -3.91 -11.64 -13.15
CA ARG A 114 -5.17 -12.39 -13.09
C ARG A 114 -5.96 -12.04 -11.81
N GLY A 115 -7.24 -11.83 -11.93
CA GLY A 115 -8.13 -11.49 -10.81
C GLY A 115 -8.09 -10.04 -10.35
N THR A 116 -7.37 -9.15 -11.05
CA THR A 116 -7.29 -7.71 -10.75
C THR A 116 -7.72 -6.85 -11.94
N GLY A 117 -7.98 -5.59 -11.70
CA GLY A 117 -8.20 -4.56 -12.71
C GLY A 117 -9.15 -4.99 -13.83
N ARG A 118 -8.63 -5.05 -15.06
CA ARG A 118 -9.36 -5.51 -16.26
C ARG A 118 -9.10 -6.98 -16.61
N SER A 119 -8.35 -7.70 -15.77
CA SER A 119 -7.98 -9.12 -15.96
C SER A 119 -8.87 -10.08 -15.15
N GLY A 120 -10.19 -9.90 -15.20
CA GLY A 120 -11.15 -10.80 -14.54
C GLY A 120 -11.20 -10.63 -13.02
N VAL A 121 -11.49 -9.43 -12.54
CA VAL A 121 -11.55 -9.07 -11.11
C VAL A 121 -12.29 -10.09 -10.27
N LEU A 122 -11.63 -10.65 -9.26
CA LEU A 122 -12.27 -11.47 -8.25
C LEU A 122 -13.05 -10.60 -7.26
N ARG A 123 -14.37 -10.82 -7.19
CA ARG A 123 -15.28 -10.00 -6.40
C ARG A 123 -15.74 -10.75 -5.15
N CYS A 124 -15.51 -10.15 -3.99
CA CYS A 124 -16.05 -10.57 -2.72
C CYS A 124 -16.71 -9.35 -2.04
N PRO A 125 -17.95 -9.00 -2.40
CA PRO A 125 -18.55 -7.70 -2.07
C PRO A 125 -18.59 -7.37 -0.58
N GLU A 126 -18.88 -8.34 0.27
CA GLU A 126 -18.95 -8.11 1.73
C GLU A 126 -17.55 -7.91 2.32
N LEU A 127 -16.55 -8.69 1.88
CA LEU A 127 -15.17 -8.50 2.28
C LEU A 127 -14.60 -7.19 1.74
N GLN A 128 -14.95 -6.82 0.51
CA GLN A 128 -14.58 -5.53 -0.10
C GLN A 128 -15.11 -4.33 0.70
N ALA A 129 -16.27 -4.45 1.32
CA ALA A 129 -16.85 -3.41 2.15
C ALA A 129 -16.25 -3.33 3.58
N ALA A 130 -15.47 -4.33 4.01
CA ALA A 130 -14.86 -4.38 5.35
C ALA A 130 -13.48 -5.06 5.34
N PRO A 131 -12.52 -4.57 4.50
CA PRO A 131 -11.31 -5.31 4.14
C PRO A 131 -10.38 -5.55 5.33
N PHE A 132 -10.31 -4.59 6.26
CA PHE A 132 -9.39 -4.63 7.40
C PHE A 132 -10.13 -4.59 8.75
N ALA A 133 -11.29 -5.28 8.81
CA ALA A 133 -11.99 -5.51 10.06
C ALA A 133 -11.18 -6.44 11.00
N SER A 134 -11.53 -6.43 12.29
CA SER A 134 -10.86 -7.32 13.26
C SER A 134 -11.00 -8.80 12.84
N PRO A 135 -10.08 -9.69 13.22
CA PRO A 135 -10.13 -11.10 12.82
C PRO A 135 -11.48 -11.77 13.08
N ALA A 136 -12.11 -11.49 14.20
CA ALA A 136 -13.43 -12.05 14.52
C ALA A 136 -14.53 -11.63 13.51
N GLN A 137 -14.42 -10.44 12.94
CA GLN A 137 -15.34 -9.91 11.94
C GLN A 137 -15.00 -10.35 10.53
N VAL A 138 -13.69 -10.40 10.19
CA VAL A 138 -13.24 -10.69 8.82
C VAL A 138 -13.26 -12.17 8.47
N GLN A 139 -13.02 -13.08 9.42
CA GLN A 139 -12.94 -14.52 9.15
C GLN A 139 -14.22 -15.11 8.52
N PRO A 140 -15.46 -14.76 8.95
CA PRO A 140 -16.66 -15.20 8.25
C PRO A 140 -16.75 -14.67 6.82
N LEU A 141 -16.25 -13.45 6.57
CA LEU A 141 -16.23 -12.83 5.24
C LEU A 141 -15.20 -13.52 4.33
N VAL A 142 -14.07 -13.93 4.86
CA VAL A 142 -13.06 -14.74 4.15
C VAL A 142 -13.62 -16.09 3.74
N ALA A 143 -14.33 -16.77 4.64
CA ALA A 143 -15.00 -18.04 4.30
C ALA A 143 -16.07 -17.88 3.21
N LYS A 144 -16.85 -16.80 3.28
CA LYS A 144 -17.86 -16.47 2.26
C LYS A 144 -17.19 -16.13 0.92
N CYS A 145 -16.15 -15.32 0.92
CA CYS A 145 -15.37 -14.99 -0.26
C CYS A 145 -14.84 -16.25 -0.96
N ALA A 146 -14.31 -17.23 -0.20
CA ALA A 146 -13.88 -18.49 -0.77
C ALA A 146 -15.01 -19.27 -1.45
N THR A 147 -16.22 -19.21 -0.90
CA THR A 147 -17.41 -19.81 -1.50
C THR A 147 -17.83 -19.08 -2.79
N GLU A 148 -17.76 -17.75 -2.80
CA GLU A 148 -18.10 -16.91 -3.96
C GLU A 148 -17.14 -17.14 -5.13
N ILE A 149 -15.83 -17.27 -4.86
CA ILE A 149 -14.81 -17.57 -5.89
C ILE A 149 -14.92 -19.03 -6.36
N GLY A 150 -15.31 -19.94 -5.48
CA GLY A 150 -15.44 -21.37 -5.79
C GLY A 150 -14.09 -22.07 -5.93
N SER A 151 -14.05 -23.15 -6.73
CA SER A 151 -12.84 -23.97 -6.94
C SER A 151 -11.73 -23.23 -7.68
N SER A 152 -12.07 -22.20 -8.46
CA SER A 152 -11.08 -21.38 -9.19
C SER A 152 -10.10 -20.66 -8.27
N ARG A 153 -10.43 -20.49 -6.98
CA ARG A 153 -9.55 -19.82 -5.99
C ARG A 153 -8.15 -20.41 -5.90
N ALA A 154 -7.96 -21.69 -6.30
CA ALA A 154 -6.68 -22.37 -6.30
C ALA A 154 -5.71 -21.93 -7.41
N PHE A 155 -6.10 -20.99 -8.27
CA PHE A 155 -5.33 -20.59 -9.45
C PHE A 155 -4.90 -19.12 -9.44
N TYR A 156 -4.72 -18.55 -8.23
CA TYR A 156 -4.35 -17.14 -8.01
C TYR A 156 -3.16 -16.98 -7.06
N SER A 157 -2.26 -17.99 -7.03
CA SER A 157 -1.03 -17.93 -6.26
C SER A 157 0.02 -17.02 -6.91
N THR A 158 1.04 -16.61 -6.15
CA THR A 158 2.18 -15.85 -6.70
C THR A 158 2.88 -16.63 -7.83
N ARG A 159 2.88 -17.96 -7.78
CA ARG A 159 3.41 -18.78 -8.88
C ARG A 159 2.59 -18.63 -10.15
N ASP A 160 1.26 -18.63 -10.07
CA ASP A 160 0.39 -18.43 -11.24
C ASP A 160 0.62 -17.05 -11.86
N HIS A 161 0.85 -16.02 -11.04
CA HIS A 161 1.16 -14.66 -11.49
C HIS A 161 2.54 -14.58 -12.16
N ALA A 162 3.56 -15.29 -11.65
CA ALA A 162 4.87 -15.36 -12.29
C ALA A 162 4.80 -16.03 -13.66
N ASP A 163 4.00 -17.10 -13.79
CA ASP A 163 3.75 -17.75 -15.05
C ASP A 163 2.98 -16.86 -16.04
N ASP A 164 2.13 -15.92 -15.54
CA ASP A 164 1.45 -14.92 -16.38
C ASP A 164 2.42 -13.85 -16.89
N ILE A 165 3.37 -13.40 -16.06
CA ILE A 165 4.45 -12.50 -16.51
C ILE A 165 5.18 -13.12 -17.71
N ASP A 166 5.54 -14.41 -17.62
CA ASP A 166 6.23 -15.08 -18.72
C ASP A 166 5.37 -15.23 -19.97
N ALA A 167 4.08 -15.48 -19.82
CA ALA A 167 3.15 -15.52 -20.95
C ALA A 167 3.04 -14.17 -21.66
N VAL A 168 3.00 -13.05 -20.90
CA VAL A 168 3.01 -11.70 -21.50
C VAL A 168 4.36 -11.42 -22.17
N ARG A 169 5.51 -11.78 -21.55
CA ARG A 169 6.83 -11.68 -22.18
C ARG A 169 6.89 -12.42 -23.51
N GLN A 170 6.41 -13.67 -23.56
CA GLN A 170 6.36 -14.47 -24.77
C GLN A 170 5.48 -13.82 -25.86
N ALA A 171 4.32 -13.30 -25.45
CA ALA A 171 3.39 -12.62 -26.34
C ALA A 171 4.00 -11.33 -26.97
N LEU A 172 4.86 -10.63 -26.21
CA LEU A 172 5.63 -9.49 -26.70
C LEU A 172 6.82 -9.90 -27.59
N GLY A 173 7.14 -11.19 -27.68
CA GLY A 173 8.26 -11.70 -28.49
C GLY A 173 9.65 -11.31 -27.97
N VAL A 174 9.80 -11.01 -26.67
CA VAL A 174 11.08 -10.58 -26.08
C VAL A 174 11.74 -11.71 -25.27
N ASP A 175 13.06 -11.82 -25.38
CA ASP A 175 13.83 -12.85 -24.69
C ASP A 175 13.93 -12.57 -23.18
N LYS A 176 14.24 -11.33 -22.81
CA LYS A 176 14.42 -10.90 -21.43
C LYS A 176 13.62 -9.66 -21.12
N ILE A 177 13.23 -9.52 -19.85
CA ILE A 177 12.55 -8.36 -19.31
C ILE A 177 13.24 -7.83 -18.07
N ALA A 178 13.21 -6.51 -17.90
CA ALA A 178 13.44 -5.86 -16.63
C ALA A 178 12.11 -5.83 -15.85
N LEU A 179 12.18 -5.88 -14.51
CA LEU A 179 11.00 -5.77 -13.66
C LEU A 179 11.22 -4.68 -12.61
N TRP A 180 10.22 -3.80 -12.45
CA TRP A 180 10.08 -2.95 -11.29
C TRP A 180 8.84 -3.37 -10.51
N GLY A 181 9.07 -3.96 -9.34
CA GLY A 181 8.00 -4.34 -8.41
C GLY A 181 7.94 -3.40 -7.21
N THR A 182 6.73 -3.05 -6.77
CA THR A 182 6.50 -2.32 -5.53
C THR A 182 5.70 -3.19 -4.57
N SER A 183 6.12 -3.27 -3.28
CA SER A 183 5.41 -4.03 -2.25
C SER A 183 5.26 -5.52 -2.63
N TYR A 184 4.06 -6.07 -2.68
CA TYR A 184 3.82 -7.43 -3.21
C TYR A 184 4.43 -7.64 -4.61
N GLY A 185 4.48 -6.60 -5.45
CA GLY A 185 5.14 -6.67 -6.76
C GLY A 185 6.62 -7.07 -6.67
N THR A 186 7.29 -6.82 -5.54
CA THR A 186 8.68 -7.27 -5.30
C THR A 186 8.74 -8.76 -5.06
N GLN A 187 7.82 -9.32 -4.26
CA GLN A 187 7.67 -10.77 -4.05
C GLN A 187 7.42 -11.47 -5.38
N LEU A 188 6.53 -10.93 -6.20
CA LEU A 188 6.23 -11.46 -7.53
C LEU A 188 7.43 -11.36 -8.48
N SER A 189 8.19 -10.27 -8.46
CA SER A 189 9.41 -10.10 -9.27
C SER A 189 10.50 -11.12 -8.88
N VAL A 190 10.68 -11.38 -7.58
CA VAL A 190 11.61 -12.41 -7.09
C VAL A 190 11.11 -13.82 -7.44
N ALA A 191 9.80 -14.07 -7.35
CA ALA A 191 9.20 -15.33 -7.76
C ALA A 191 9.43 -15.61 -9.26
N TYR A 192 9.28 -14.59 -10.10
CA TYR A 192 9.59 -14.67 -11.53
C TYR A 192 11.07 -14.98 -11.74
N ALA A 193 11.97 -14.29 -11.05
CA ALA A 193 13.41 -14.50 -11.17
C ALA A 193 13.86 -15.91 -10.74
N LEU A 194 13.21 -16.50 -9.74
CA LEU A 194 13.44 -17.89 -9.32
C LEU A 194 12.88 -18.92 -10.32
N THR A 195 11.77 -18.59 -10.97
CA THR A 195 11.07 -19.49 -11.90
C THR A 195 11.66 -19.43 -13.31
N TYR A 196 12.01 -18.24 -13.79
CA TYR A 196 12.48 -17.94 -15.14
C TYR A 196 13.81 -17.17 -15.15
N PRO A 197 14.86 -17.66 -14.50
CA PRO A 197 16.11 -16.92 -14.28
C PRO A 197 16.81 -16.48 -15.57
N SER A 198 16.65 -17.21 -16.69
CA SER A 198 17.24 -16.89 -17.98
C SER A 198 16.54 -15.70 -18.68
N HIS A 199 15.30 -15.37 -18.28
CA HIS A 199 14.48 -14.33 -18.89
C HIS A 199 14.48 -13.01 -18.12
N VAL A 200 15.30 -12.91 -17.09
CA VAL A 200 15.48 -11.66 -16.32
C VAL A 200 16.65 -10.86 -16.88
N GLU A 201 16.43 -9.58 -17.19
CA GLU A 201 17.49 -8.61 -17.50
C GLU A 201 18.02 -7.98 -16.21
N ARG A 202 17.14 -7.39 -15.41
CA ARG A 202 17.44 -6.71 -14.13
C ARG A 202 16.18 -6.55 -13.28
N LEU A 203 16.36 -6.23 -11.99
CA LEU A 203 15.26 -5.98 -11.07
C LEU A 203 15.40 -4.62 -10.37
N ILE A 204 14.28 -3.92 -10.19
CA ILE A 204 14.12 -2.79 -9.28
C ILE A 204 13.05 -3.21 -8.26
N LEU A 205 13.43 -3.29 -7.00
CA LEU A 205 12.57 -3.78 -5.92
C LEU A 205 12.33 -2.63 -4.93
N ASP A 206 11.11 -2.12 -4.88
CA ASP A 206 10.72 -0.97 -4.08
C ASP A 206 9.83 -1.40 -2.92
N SER A 207 10.30 -1.22 -1.67
CA SER A 207 9.58 -1.60 -0.45
C SER A 207 9.32 -3.12 -0.41
N VAL A 208 10.36 -3.87 -0.11
CA VAL A 208 10.45 -5.32 -0.36
C VAL A 208 9.60 -6.15 0.60
N ALA A 209 8.59 -6.83 0.06
CA ALA A 209 7.90 -7.92 0.73
C ALA A 209 8.79 -9.18 0.78
N ASP A 210 8.64 -9.98 1.85
CA ASP A 210 9.40 -11.23 1.96
C ASP A 210 9.09 -12.16 0.77
N ALA A 211 10.14 -12.60 0.09
CA ALA A 211 10.01 -13.47 -1.08
C ALA A 211 9.44 -14.87 -0.76
N THR A 212 9.54 -15.30 0.49
CA THR A 212 9.02 -16.59 0.97
C THR A 212 7.56 -16.54 1.41
N GLY A 213 6.94 -15.37 1.31
CA GLY A 213 5.61 -15.08 1.79
C GLY A 213 5.61 -14.29 3.11
N ARG A 214 4.51 -13.63 3.39
CA ARG A 214 4.38 -12.78 4.58
C ARG A 214 4.43 -13.62 5.86
N ASP A 215 5.16 -13.13 6.87
CA ASP A 215 5.19 -13.76 8.21
C ASP A 215 3.76 -13.97 8.75
N PRO A 216 3.40 -15.21 9.16
CA PRO A 216 2.04 -15.55 9.57
C PRO A 216 1.53 -14.77 10.78
N PHE A 217 2.41 -14.18 11.58
CA PHE A 217 2.13 -13.43 12.80
C PHE A 217 2.52 -11.94 12.68
N ALA A 218 2.98 -11.47 11.52
CA ALA A 218 3.47 -10.11 11.28
C ALA A 218 4.57 -9.68 12.27
N LEU A 219 5.46 -10.59 12.66
CA LEU A 219 6.49 -10.33 13.67
C LEU A 219 7.49 -9.26 13.22
N ASP A 220 7.77 -9.19 11.92
CA ASP A 220 8.66 -8.20 11.34
C ASP A 220 8.05 -6.82 11.38
N ASP A 221 6.76 -6.70 11.02
CA ASP A 221 5.99 -5.45 11.13
C ASP A 221 5.96 -4.96 12.59
N LEU A 222 5.66 -5.87 13.54
CA LEU A 222 5.59 -5.54 14.97
C LEU A 222 6.93 -5.04 15.54
N LYS A 223 8.06 -5.58 15.07
CA LYS A 223 9.41 -5.11 15.44
C LYS A 223 9.78 -3.80 14.74
N GLN A 224 9.23 -3.54 13.56
CA GLN A 224 9.50 -2.35 12.78
C GLN A 224 8.71 -1.12 13.27
N ILE A 225 7.48 -1.30 13.75
CA ILE A 225 6.63 -0.19 14.22
C ILE A 225 7.38 0.79 15.13
N PRO A 226 8.07 0.39 16.24
CA PRO A 226 8.80 1.32 17.08
C PRO A 226 9.89 2.11 16.33
N LYS A 227 10.59 1.47 15.39
CA LYS A 227 11.69 2.07 14.62
C LYS A 227 11.17 3.11 13.63
N GLY A 228 10.15 2.75 12.85
CA GLY A 228 9.53 3.65 11.86
C GLY A 228 8.86 4.87 12.52
N LEU A 229 8.19 4.67 13.66
CA LEU A 229 7.62 5.77 14.45
C LEU A 229 8.69 6.68 15.06
N ALA A 230 9.83 6.13 15.47
CA ALA A 230 10.97 6.94 15.94
C ALA A 230 11.54 7.78 14.78
N SER A 231 11.64 7.21 13.58
CA SER A 231 12.06 7.93 12.38
C SER A 231 11.08 9.07 12.02
N LEU A 232 9.75 8.88 12.17
CA LEU A 232 8.75 9.94 11.96
C LEU A 232 9.02 11.15 12.86
N CYS A 233 9.40 10.93 14.10
CA CYS A 233 9.61 11.98 15.09
C CYS A 233 11.05 12.48 15.19
N SER A 234 11.94 12.03 14.30
CA SER A 234 13.34 12.44 14.33
C SER A 234 13.51 13.96 14.18
N GLY A 235 14.61 14.50 14.70
CA GLY A 235 14.82 15.95 14.73
C GLY A 235 13.84 16.71 15.62
N GLY A 236 13.05 16.02 16.45
CA GLY A 236 12.09 16.64 17.35
C GLY A 236 10.78 17.07 16.70
N LEU A 237 10.44 16.54 15.53
CA LEU A 237 9.22 16.89 14.78
C LEU A 237 7.93 16.70 15.60
N CYS A 238 7.89 15.73 16.53
CA CYS A 238 6.71 15.46 17.35
C CYS A 238 6.67 16.25 18.67
N LYS A 239 7.69 17.05 19.01
CA LYS A 239 7.79 17.73 20.34
C LYS A 239 6.60 18.61 20.68
N ALA A 240 5.93 19.19 19.67
CA ALA A 240 4.73 19.99 19.88
C ALA A 240 3.50 19.17 20.30
N ALA A 241 3.52 17.85 20.12
CA ALA A 241 2.46 16.91 20.51
C ALA A 241 2.86 16.09 21.75
N THR A 242 4.03 15.45 21.72
CA THR A 242 4.54 14.59 22.79
C THR A 242 6.07 14.48 22.73
N SER A 243 6.70 14.20 23.86
CA SER A 243 8.13 13.89 23.96
C SER A 243 8.45 12.40 23.84
N ASN A 244 7.45 11.51 23.90
CA ASN A 244 7.62 10.05 23.90
C ASN A 244 6.57 9.36 23.03
N PHE A 245 6.55 9.69 21.75
CA PHE A 245 5.54 9.17 20.82
C PHE A 245 5.53 7.65 20.74
N VAL A 246 6.70 7.02 20.59
CA VAL A 246 6.81 5.56 20.48
C VAL A 246 6.25 4.86 21.73
N GLY A 247 6.68 5.29 22.92
CA GLY A 247 6.18 4.73 24.18
C GLY A 247 4.68 4.95 24.38
N GLU A 248 4.16 6.09 23.94
CA GLU A 248 2.73 6.38 23.97
C GLU A 248 1.92 5.48 23.03
N VAL A 249 2.41 5.19 21.81
CA VAL A 249 1.77 4.24 20.88
C VAL A 249 1.73 2.85 21.48
N VAL A 250 2.86 2.34 22.00
CA VAL A 250 2.94 1.02 22.63
C VAL A 250 1.99 0.92 23.82
N LYS A 251 1.99 1.92 24.71
CA LYS A 251 1.09 1.97 25.87
C LYS A 251 -0.37 1.96 25.45
N LEU A 252 -0.72 2.75 24.45
CA LEU A 252 -2.10 2.85 23.96
C LEU A 252 -2.53 1.54 23.29
N ALA A 253 -1.71 0.94 22.43
CA ALA A 253 -2.02 -0.30 21.73
C ALA A 253 -2.30 -1.44 22.73
N ASN A 254 -1.41 -1.67 23.70
CA ASN A 254 -1.59 -2.68 24.73
C ASN A 254 -2.83 -2.41 25.61
N ARG A 255 -3.13 -1.14 25.93
CA ARG A 255 -4.36 -0.77 26.63
C ARG A 255 -5.61 -1.08 25.82
N LEU A 256 -5.61 -0.78 24.51
CA LEU A 256 -6.74 -1.00 23.61
C LEU A 256 -7.02 -2.49 23.34
N ALA A 257 -6.02 -3.33 23.47
CA ALA A 257 -6.18 -4.78 23.36
C ALA A 257 -7.11 -5.34 24.47
N VAL A 258 -7.06 -4.72 25.65
CA VAL A 258 -7.87 -5.15 26.82
C VAL A 258 -9.12 -4.26 27.00
N HIS A 259 -8.97 -2.97 26.74
CA HIS A 259 -10.01 -1.95 26.94
C HIS A 259 -10.26 -1.15 25.66
N PRO A 260 -11.07 -1.67 24.71
CA PRO A 260 -11.42 -0.95 23.48
C PRO A 260 -12.06 0.41 23.76
N LEU A 261 -11.75 1.39 22.91
CA LEU A 261 -12.38 2.71 22.95
C LEU A 261 -13.67 2.73 22.13
N ALA A 262 -14.64 3.54 22.58
CA ALA A 262 -15.82 3.89 21.82
C ALA A 262 -16.14 5.39 21.99
N GLY A 263 -16.64 6.02 20.93
CA GLY A 263 -17.02 7.43 20.99
C GLY A 263 -17.65 7.93 19.71
N LYS A 264 -18.21 9.15 19.76
CA LYS A 264 -18.85 9.79 18.60
C LYS A 264 -17.86 10.65 17.82
N VAL A 265 -17.80 10.44 16.52
CA VAL A 265 -17.05 11.27 15.56
C VAL A 265 -18.01 11.97 14.59
N ALA A 266 -17.63 13.14 14.08
CA ALA A 266 -18.45 13.88 13.13
C ALA A 266 -18.46 13.20 11.75
N LYS A 267 -19.57 13.36 11.00
CA LYS A 267 -19.71 12.93 9.60
C LYS A 267 -19.58 14.12 8.64
N PRO A 268 -19.04 13.93 7.42
CA PRO A 268 -18.94 15.02 6.42
C PRO A 268 -20.30 15.64 6.05
N GLY A 269 -21.36 14.85 6.05
CA GLY A 269 -22.74 15.29 5.79
C GLY A 269 -23.48 15.91 6.99
N GLY A 270 -22.80 16.06 8.14
CA GLY A 270 -23.38 16.50 9.40
C GLY A 270 -23.82 15.35 10.32
N GLY A 271 -24.09 15.66 11.58
CA GLY A 271 -24.35 14.68 12.63
C GLY A 271 -23.08 13.92 13.05
N THR A 272 -23.28 12.81 13.78
CA THR A 272 -22.17 11.98 14.30
C THR A 272 -22.44 10.50 14.04
N ARG A 273 -21.37 9.69 14.10
CA ARG A 273 -21.43 8.22 14.17
C ARG A 273 -20.65 7.73 15.38
N THR A 274 -21.01 6.57 15.90
CA THR A 274 -20.23 5.87 16.93
C THR A 274 -19.15 5.05 16.26
N VAL A 275 -17.89 5.23 16.71
CA VAL A 275 -16.74 4.46 16.28
C VAL A 275 -16.19 3.68 17.47
N ARG A 276 -15.79 2.44 17.22
CA ARG A 276 -15.11 1.57 18.19
C ARG A 276 -13.73 1.24 17.63
N ALA A 277 -12.75 1.14 18.50
CA ALA A 277 -11.37 0.76 18.14
C ALA A 277 -10.76 -0.09 19.25
N ASN A 278 -10.24 -1.25 18.91
CA ASN A 278 -9.41 -2.10 19.75
C ASN A 278 -7.92 -1.96 19.35
N GLY A 279 -7.05 -2.79 19.94
CA GLY A 279 -5.61 -2.76 19.65
C GLY A 279 -5.27 -3.06 18.19
N ILE A 280 -5.96 -4.03 17.56
CA ILE A 280 -5.76 -4.38 16.15
C ILE A 280 -6.25 -3.25 15.24
N ASP A 281 -7.45 -2.74 15.45
CA ASP A 281 -7.96 -1.59 14.69
C ASP A 281 -7.02 -0.38 14.71
N PHE A 282 -6.36 -0.16 15.84
CA PHE A 282 -5.41 0.94 16.01
C PHE A 282 -4.08 0.66 15.30
N LEU A 283 -3.53 -0.56 15.41
CA LEU A 283 -2.25 -0.89 14.78
C LEU A 283 -2.38 -1.07 13.27
N SER A 284 -3.39 -1.85 12.80
CA SER A 284 -3.55 -2.14 11.36
C SER A 284 -3.91 -0.90 10.54
N GLY A 285 -4.77 -0.02 11.10
CA GLY A 285 -5.22 1.19 10.45
C GLY A 285 -4.30 2.37 10.76
N ALA A 286 -4.60 3.12 11.81
CA ALA A 286 -3.96 4.41 12.04
C ALA A 286 -2.42 4.36 12.19
N VAL A 287 -1.84 3.26 12.70
CA VAL A 287 -0.38 3.13 12.86
C VAL A 287 0.28 2.67 11.58
N LEU A 288 -0.06 1.48 11.06
CA LEU A 288 0.58 0.94 9.85
C LEU A 288 0.37 1.89 8.66
N ASP A 289 -0.85 2.33 8.40
CA ASP A 289 -1.13 3.20 7.26
C ASP A 289 -0.55 4.62 7.36
N SER A 290 0.03 4.98 8.52
CA SER A 290 0.81 6.22 8.65
C SER A 290 2.11 6.21 7.83
N ASP A 291 2.58 5.05 7.35
CA ASP A 291 3.74 4.95 6.46
C ASP A 291 3.40 5.32 5.00
N LEU A 292 2.15 5.15 4.58
CA LEU A 292 1.63 5.54 3.27
C LEU A 292 0.92 6.90 3.30
N ASN A 293 0.18 7.19 4.37
CA ASN A 293 -0.69 8.35 4.44
C ASN A 293 -0.07 9.49 5.24
N ALA A 294 0.33 10.57 4.54
CA ALA A 294 0.98 11.72 5.16
C ALA A 294 0.08 12.48 6.15
N GLY A 295 -1.24 12.43 5.98
CA GLY A 295 -2.20 13.01 6.92
C GLY A 295 -2.28 12.23 8.23
N LEU A 296 -2.32 10.90 8.16
CA LEU A 296 -2.21 10.02 9.35
C LEU A 296 -0.90 10.28 10.08
N ALA A 297 0.23 10.25 9.38
CA ALA A 297 1.54 10.53 9.97
C ALA A 297 1.58 11.88 10.71
N SER A 298 0.90 12.89 10.16
CA SER A 298 0.86 14.24 10.75
C SER A 298 0.00 14.32 12.02
N GLU A 299 -1.17 13.67 12.04
CA GLU A 299 -2.11 13.78 13.18
C GLU A 299 -1.86 12.76 14.28
N LEU A 300 -1.28 11.60 13.96
CA LEU A 300 -1.16 10.45 14.87
C LEU A 300 -0.46 10.79 16.20
N PRO A 301 0.66 11.52 16.25
CA PRO A 301 1.31 11.84 17.53
C PRO A 301 0.38 12.60 18.49
N ALA A 302 -0.33 13.60 17.99
CA ALA A 302 -1.26 14.40 18.77
C ALA A 302 -2.52 13.62 19.19
N ALA A 303 -3.02 12.72 18.31
CA ALA A 303 -4.20 11.91 18.56
C ALA A 303 -3.94 10.85 19.65
N VAL A 304 -2.79 10.18 19.59
CA VAL A 304 -2.35 9.19 20.58
C VAL A 304 -2.18 9.85 21.95
N HIS A 305 -1.44 10.97 22.00
CA HIS A 305 -1.27 11.74 23.22
C HIS A 305 -2.61 12.15 23.84
N ALA A 306 -3.52 12.68 23.03
CA ALA A 306 -4.85 13.07 23.49
C ALA A 306 -5.67 11.88 24.03
N ALA A 307 -5.60 10.72 23.38
CA ALA A 307 -6.33 9.51 23.77
C ALA A 307 -5.86 8.95 25.12
N LEU A 308 -4.54 8.94 25.37
CA LEU A 308 -3.96 8.55 26.66
C LEU A 308 -4.42 9.46 27.81
N HIS A 309 -4.77 10.72 27.50
CA HIS A 309 -5.28 11.72 28.44
C HIS A 309 -6.81 11.84 28.43
N GLY A 310 -7.53 10.77 28.06
CA GLY A 310 -8.99 10.70 28.11
C GLY A 310 -9.74 11.42 26.98
N ARG A 311 -9.06 11.91 25.96
CA ARG A 311 -9.64 12.67 24.82
C ARG A 311 -9.53 11.88 23.52
N SER A 312 -10.30 10.79 23.40
CA SER A 312 -10.18 9.80 22.33
C SER A 312 -10.76 10.21 20.97
N ARG A 313 -11.49 11.35 20.86
CA ARG A 313 -12.20 11.73 19.64
C ARG A 313 -11.30 11.83 18.41
N ALA A 314 -10.10 12.42 18.55
CA ALA A 314 -9.16 12.55 17.44
C ALA A 314 -8.67 11.19 16.95
N LEU A 315 -8.30 10.29 17.85
CA LEU A 315 -7.89 8.94 17.51
C LEU A 315 -9.01 8.15 16.80
N LEU A 316 -10.22 8.18 17.37
CA LEU A 316 -11.38 7.50 16.76
C LEU A 316 -11.74 8.09 15.38
N ARG A 317 -11.50 9.40 15.17
CA ARG A 317 -11.62 10.02 13.85
C ARG A 317 -10.59 9.45 12.87
N LEU A 318 -9.33 9.31 13.26
CA LEU A 318 -8.29 8.75 12.39
C LEU A 318 -8.59 7.30 12.02
N VAL A 319 -8.94 6.45 12.99
CA VAL A 319 -9.35 5.05 12.73
C VAL A 319 -10.55 4.98 11.79
N GLN A 320 -11.51 5.91 11.90
CA GLN A 320 -12.66 5.93 11.00
C GLN A 320 -12.30 6.41 9.60
N LEU A 321 -11.44 7.42 9.47
CA LEU A 321 -10.96 7.90 8.18
C LEU A 321 -10.19 6.82 7.44
N ASP A 322 -9.34 6.12 8.15
CA ASP A 322 -8.58 5.00 7.62
C ASP A 322 -9.50 3.89 7.09
N ARG A 323 -10.46 3.44 7.90
CA ARG A 323 -11.46 2.45 7.45
C ARG A 323 -12.23 2.88 6.21
N GLU A 324 -12.60 4.17 6.11
CA GLU A 324 -13.29 4.70 4.94
C GLU A 324 -12.36 4.77 3.72
N SER A 325 -11.09 5.09 3.90
CA SER A 325 -10.12 5.17 2.81
C SER A 325 -9.69 3.81 2.28
N SER A 326 -9.82 2.76 3.09
CA SER A 326 -9.48 1.39 2.72
C SER A 326 -10.59 0.69 1.90
N ILE A 327 -11.80 1.26 1.87
CA ILE A 327 -12.90 0.76 1.03
C ILE A 327 -12.72 1.34 -0.38
N THR A 328 -12.14 0.53 -1.27
CA THR A 328 -11.90 0.89 -2.66
C THR A 328 -12.76 0.02 -3.59
N PRO A 329 -13.01 0.44 -4.84
CA PRO A 329 -13.54 -0.45 -5.86
C PRO A 329 -12.66 -1.70 -6.03
N ALA A 330 -13.27 -2.84 -6.33
CA ALA A 330 -12.53 -4.08 -6.55
C ALA A 330 -11.58 -4.00 -7.76
N GLU A 331 -11.86 -3.11 -8.69
CA GLU A 331 -11.02 -2.79 -9.84
C GLU A 331 -9.70 -2.12 -9.44
N ASP A 332 -9.69 -1.34 -8.35
CA ASP A 332 -8.49 -0.67 -7.84
C ASP A 332 -7.70 -1.59 -6.90
N LEU A 333 -8.40 -2.33 -6.03
CA LEU A 333 -7.82 -3.32 -5.12
C LEU A 333 -8.83 -4.44 -4.87
N SER A 334 -8.68 -5.58 -5.55
CA SER A 334 -9.54 -6.75 -5.38
C SER A 334 -9.24 -7.47 -4.06
N MET A 335 -10.16 -7.39 -3.09
CA MET A 335 -10.08 -8.17 -1.85
C MET A 335 -10.29 -9.68 -2.09
N GLY A 336 -10.96 -10.06 -3.16
CA GLY A 336 -11.07 -11.46 -3.58
C GLY A 336 -9.72 -12.03 -3.98
N MET A 337 -8.99 -11.32 -4.86
CA MET A 337 -7.66 -11.72 -5.29
C MET A 337 -6.63 -11.59 -4.14
N PHE A 338 -6.67 -10.51 -3.36
CA PHE A 338 -5.85 -10.37 -2.16
C PHE A 338 -5.95 -11.61 -1.26
N THR A 339 -7.19 -12.01 -0.96
CA THR A 339 -7.45 -13.15 -0.06
C THR A 339 -7.00 -14.46 -0.69
N ALA A 340 -7.30 -14.71 -1.96
CA ALA A 340 -6.90 -15.93 -2.65
C ALA A 340 -5.39 -16.11 -2.63
N THR A 341 -4.63 -15.06 -2.99
CA THR A 341 -3.16 -15.09 -3.01
C THR A 341 -2.56 -15.22 -1.61
N VAL A 342 -2.96 -14.34 -0.67
CA VAL A 342 -2.36 -14.33 0.68
C VAL A 342 -2.64 -15.64 1.42
N CYS A 343 -3.85 -16.21 1.25
CA CYS A 343 -4.22 -17.43 1.94
C CYS A 343 -3.73 -18.72 1.25
N ASP A 344 -3.23 -18.61 0.04
CA ASP A 344 -2.61 -19.72 -0.69
C ASP A 344 -1.08 -19.76 -0.50
N ASP A 345 -0.43 -18.61 -0.57
CA ASP A 345 1.04 -18.50 -0.56
C ASP A 345 1.68 -18.56 0.84
N GLY A 346 0.92 -18.32 1.89
CA GLY A 346 1.49 -18.06 3.21
C GLY A 346 2.14 -19.28 3.87
N PRO A 347 3.27 -19.06 4.59
CA PRO A 347 3.76 -20.05 5.55
C PRO A 347 2.88 -20.03 6.79
N PHE A 348 1.82 -20.83 6.81
CA PHE A 348 0.91 -20.92 7.97
C PHE A 348 1.34 -21.98 8.98
N PRO A 349 0.91 -21.88 10.27
CA PRO A 349 1.16 -22.92 11.27
C PRO A 349 0.30 -24.19 11.06
N TRP A 350 -0.24 -24.38 9.86
CA TRP A 350 -0.97 -25.56 9.40
C TRP A 350 -0.66 -25.82 7.93
N ASP A 351 -0.79 -27.07 7.52
CA ASP A 351 -0.69 -27.46 6.12
C ASP A 351 -1.94 -27.05 5.33
N PRO A 352 -1.84 -26.79 4.02
CA PRO A 352 -2.97 -26.34 3.19
C PRO A 352 -4.20 -27.24 3.24
N ASP A 353 -4.01 -28.56 3.40
CA ASP A 353 -5.05 -29.59 3.50
C ASP A 353 -5.60 -29.76 4.93
N THR A 354 -5.04 -29.07 5.94
CA THR A 354 -5.51 -29.17 7.33
C THR A 354 -6.97 -28.79 7.43
N PRO A 355 -7.82 -29.67 8.00
CA PRO A 355 -9.24 -29.37 8.22
C PRO A 355 -9.46 -28.10 9.03
N LEU A 356 -10.46 -27.30 8.65
CA LEU A 356 -10.76 -26.00 9.29
C LEU A 356 -10.94 -26.12 10.81
N ALA A 357 -11.55 -27.22 11.29
CA ALA A 357 -11.77 -27.45 12.72
C ALA A 357 -10.46 -27.58 13.54
N GLN A 358 -9.34 -27.98 12.92
CA GLN A 358 -8.05 -28.17 13.58
C GLN A 358 -7.19 -26.90 13.59
N ARG A 359 -7.40 -25.99 12.65
CA ARG A 359 -6.54 -24.79 12.47
C ARG A 359 -6.50 -23.86 13.68
N PRO A 360 -7.62 -23.61 14.43
CA PRO A 360 -7.56 -22.78 15.64
C PRO A 360 -6.59 -23.30 16.69
N ALA A 361 -6.57 -24.63 16.92
CA ALA A 361 -5.67 -25.26 17.88
C ALA A 361 -4.19 -25.15 17.42
N LYS A 362 -3.91 -25.39 16.11
CA LYS A 362 -2.56 -25.21 15.54
C LYS A 362 -2.08 -23.76 15.64
N LEU A 363 -2.95 -22.78 15.34
CA LEU A 363 -2.64 -21.37 15.47
C LEU A 363 -2.33 -20.99 16.93
N ALA A 364 -3.14 -21.45 17.87
CA ALA A 364 -2.93 -21.19 19.30
C ALA A 364 -1.61 -21.80 19.80
N ALA A 365 -1.32 -23.06 19.42
CA ALA A 365 -0.07 -23.74 19.77
C ALA A 365 1.16 -23.01 19.21
N ALA A 366 1.13 -22.60 17.94
CA ALA A 366 2.22 -21.87 17.32
C ALA A 366 2.45 -20.48 17.97
N ARG A 367 1.37 -19.76 18.32
CA ARG A 367 1.46 -18.51 19.09
C ARG A 367 2.11 -18.71 20.46
N SER A 368 1.71 -19.75 21.18
CA SER A 368 2.25 -20.05 22.50
C SER A 368 3.71 -20.49 22.45
N ALA A 369 4.17 -21.02 21.32
CA ALA A 369 5.55 -21.44 21.10
C ALA A 369 6.47 -20.28 20.66
N LEU A 370 5.94 -19.10 20.39
CA LEU A 370 6.77 -17.95 20.01
C LEU A 370 7.75 -17.59 21.14
N PRO A 371 9.04 -17.40 20.84
CA PRO A 371 10.01 -16.94 21.82
C PRO A 371 9.59 -15.60 22.46
N GLY A 372 9.93 -15.41 23.73
CA GLY A 372 9.70 -14.14 24.40
C GLY A 372 10.28 -12.95 23.64
N GLY A 373 9.51 -11.87 23.50
CA GLY A 373 9.92 -10.68 22.74
C GLY A 373 9.74 -10.76 21.22
N SER A 374 9.24 -11.88 20.67
CA SER A 374 8.99 -12.02 19.24
C SER A 374 8.04 -10.95 18.69
N THR A 375 7.06 -10.53 19.48
CA THR A 375 6.09 -9.47 19.12
C THR A 375 6.61 -8.05 19.42
N GLY A 376 7.90 -7.88 19.68
CA GLY A 376 8.46 -6.59 20.10
C GLY A 376 7.87 -6.12 21.44
N PRO A 377 7.43 -4.85 21.55
CA PRO A 377 6.86 -4.31 22.79
C PRO A 377 5.36 -4.61 22.97
N PHE A 378 4.76 -5.37 22.06
CA PHE A 378 3.34 -5.72 22.08
C PHE A 378 3.14 -7.12 22.70
N GLY A 379 1.93 -7.40 23.20
CA GLY A 379 1.56 -8.75 23.64
C GLY A 379 1.26 -9.70 22.47
N LEU A 380 1.07 -11.00 22.77
CA LEU A 380 0.71 -12.01 21.77
C LEU A 380 -0.58 -11.71 20.99
N TRP A 381 -1.45 -10.86 21.55
CA TRP A 381 -2.66 -10.36 20.86
C TRP A 381 -2.32 -9.67 19.53
N ALA A 382 -1.15 -9.06 19.41
CA ALA A 382 -0.75 -8.33 18.21
C ALA A 382 -0.43 -9.26 17.03
N THR A 383 -0.24 -10.57 17.25
CA THR A 383 -0.10 -11.57 16.18
C THR A 383 -1.35 -11.70 15.31
N ASP A 384 -2.49 -11.17 15.76
CA ASP A 384 -3.71 -11.06 14.95
C ASP A 384 -3.58 -10.05 13.79
N LEU A 385 -2.50 -9.29 13.74
CA LEU A 385 -2.13 -8.45 12.60
C LEU A 385 -1.68 -9.29 11.39
N GLY A 386 -1.17 -10.50 11.64
CA GLY A 386 -0.65 -11.38 10.60
C GLY A 386 -1.71 -12.15 9.83
N PRO A 387 -1.35 -12.65 8.63
CA PRO A 387 -2.26 -13.32 7.74
C PRO A 387 -2.81 -14.65 8.29
N ALA A 388 -2.16 -15.28 9.27
CA ALA A 388 -2.69 -16.52 9.85
C ALA A 388 -4.06 -16.32 10.53
N ALA A 389 -4.26 -15.21 11.24
CA ALA A 389 -5.56 -14.88 11.82
C ALA A 389 -6.61 -14.57 10.76
N PHE A 390 -6.22 -13.88 9.70
CA PHE A 390 -7.09 -13.55 8.56
C PHE A 390 -7.52 -14.80 7.78
N CYS A 391 -6.58 -15.69 7.44
CA CYS A 391 -6.79 -16.87 6.59
C CYS A 391 -7.34 -18.10 7.32
N LEU A 392 -7.60 -18.00 8.63
CA LEU A 392 -7.98 -19.15 9.47
C LEU A 392 -9.16 -19.96 8.92
N ARG A 393 -10.11 -19.29 8.25
CA ARG A 393 -11.30 -19.90 7.65
C ARG A 393 -11.25 -20.05 6.12
N TRP A 394 -10.09 -19.83 5.50
CA TRP A 394 -9.90 -20.14 4.08
C TRP A 394 -9.95 -21.66 3.88
N PRO A 395 -10.82 -22.21 3.00
CA PRO A 395 -10.98 -23.66 2.87
C PRO A 395 -9.69 -24.35 2.44
N PRO A 396 -9.49 -25.62 2.84
CA PRO A 396 -8.40 -26.43 2.34
C PRO A 396 -8.41 -26.52 0.82
N GLN A 397 -7.24 -26.58 0.21
CA GLN A 397 -7.08 -26.82 -1.22
C GLN A 397 -5.78 -27.59 -1.49
N ALA A 398 -5.71 -28.25 -2.65
CA ALA A 398 -4.50 -28.94 -3.06
C ALA A 398 -3.34 -27.93 -3.18
N ARG A 399 -2.19 -28.30 -2.62
CA ARG A 399 -0.99 -27.47 -2.71
C ARG A 399 -0.52 -27.44 -4.15
N ARG A 400 -0.31 -26.26 -4.68
CA ARG A 400 0.33 -26.06 -5.97
C ARG A 400 1.86 -26.02 -5.81
N PRO A 401 2.64 -26.22 -6.90
CA PRO A 401 4.07 -26.00 -6.83
C PRO A 401 4.36 -24.60 -6.29
N GLY A 402 5.10 -24.52 -5.21
CA GLY A 402 5.53 -23.23 -4.65
C GLY A 402 6.50 -22.49 -5.57
N ILE A 403 6.84 -21.29 -5.19
CA ILE A 403 7.93 -20.53 -5.79
C ILE A 403 9.22 -21.36 -5.62
N GLY A 404 10.03 -21.48 -6.67
CA GLY A 404 11.27 -22.23 -6.63
C GLY A 404 12.23 -21.72 -5.54
N SER A 405 12.98 -22.63 -4.93
CA SER A 405 14.00 -22.32 -3.92
C SER A 405 15.43 -22.30 -4.49
N GLY A 406 15.56 -22.30 -5.83
CA GLY A 406 16.85 -22.31 -6.52
C GLY A 406 17.69 -21.06 -6.29
N PRO A 407 18.92 -21.03 -6.85
CA PRO A 407 19.76 -19.84 -6.79
C PRO A 407 19.11 -18.70 -7.59
N LEU A 408 19.19 -17.49 -7.03
CA LEU A 408 18.78 -16.29 -7.74
C LEU A 408 19.74 -15.99 -8.91
N PRO A 409 19.24 -15.43 -10.03
CA PRO A 409 20.09 -15.15 -11.19
C PRO A 409 21.14 -14.09 -10.88
N ASN A 410 22.29 -14.19 -11.56
CA ASN A 410 23.34 -13.18 -11.47
C ASN A 410 23.05 -12.00 -12.40
N VAL A 411 22.09 -11.18 -12.00
CA VAL A 411 21.64 -9.98 -12.72
C VAL A 411 21.72 -8.76 -11.82
N PRO A 412 21.81 -7.54 -12.39
CA PRO A 412 21.75 -6.32 -11.60
C PRO A 412 20.43 -6.19 -10.84
N VAL A 413 20.49 -5.88 -9.54
CA VAL A 413 19.31 -5.65 -8.69
C VAL A 413 19.48 -4.39 -7.86
N LEU A 414 18.54 -3.47 -7.99
CA LEU A 414 18.46 -2.24 -7.20
C LEU A 414 17.27 -2.34 -6.23
N VAL A 415 17.56 -2.21 -4.94
CA VAL A 415 16.57 -2.35 -3.88
C VAL A 415 16.39 -1.00 -3.19
N PHE A 416 15.15 -0.56 -3.01
CA PHE A 416 14.80 0.64 -2.27
C PHE A 416 14.02 0.33 -1.00
N GLU A 417 14.41 0.98 0.11
CA GLU A 417 13.73 0.84 1.40
C GLU A 417 13.57 2.18 2.11
N GLY A 418 12.37 2.43 2.61
CA GLY A 418 12.06 3.58 3.44
C GLY A 418 12.27 3.30 4.94
N GLU A 419 12.98 4.17 5.67
CA GLU A 419 13.17 3.99 7.13
C GLU A 419 11.84 3.94 7.91
N ARG A 420 10.79 4.56 7.39
CA ARG A 420 9.46 4.61 8.01
C ARG A 420 8.50 3.55 7.49
N ASP A 421 8.94 2.67 6.59
CA ASP A 421 8.12 1.58 6.12
C ASP A 421 7.78 0.64 7.28
N LEU A 422 6.50 0.45 7.57
CA LEU A 422 6.00 -0.31 8.69
C LEU A 422 5.51 -1.70 8.30
N ARG A 423 5.36 -1.97 6.99
CA ARG A 423 4.79 -3.21 6.44
C ARG A 423 5.78 -4.04 5.63
N THR A 424 6.84 -3.41 5.12
CA THR A 424 7.95 -4.05 4.42
C THR A 424 9.26 -3.45 4.96
N PRO A 425 9.74 -3.96 6.10
CA PRO A 425 10.84 -3.32 6.83
C PRO A 425 12.16 -3.40 6.07
N VAL A 426 13.04 -2.43 6.31
CA VAL A 426 14.40 -2.35 5.71
C VAL A 426 15.18 -3.67 5.80
N SER A 427 14.91 -4.49 6.82
CA SER A 427 15.54 -5.81 6.96
C SER A 427 15.20 -6.76 5.81
N ASN A 428 14.00 -6.66 5.23
CA ASN A 428 13.59 -7.51 4.12
C ASN A 428 14.36 -7.16 2.85
N GLY A 429 14.44 -5.86 2.52
CA GLY A 429 15.25 -5.39 1.40
C GLY A 429 16.72 -5.71 1.55
N ALA A 430 17.28 -5.54 2.77
CA ALA A 430 18.66 -5.93 3.05
C ALA A 430 18.91 -7.43 2.85
N ALA A 431 17.99 -8.27 3.32
CA ALA A 431 18.08 -9.72 3.16
C ALA A 431 18.00 -10.15 1.68
N ILE A 432 17.10 -9.55 0.91
CA ILE A 432 16.96 -9.83 -0.52
C ILE A 432 18.17 -9.31 -1.31
N ALA A 433 18.63 -8.08 -1.07
CA ALA A 433 19.80 -7.53 -1.73
C ALA A 433 21.04 -8.40 -1.52
N ALA A 434 21.23 -8.95 -0.31
CA ALA A 434 22.35 -9.83 0.01
C ALA A 434 22.29 -11.21 -0.70
N ARG A 435 21.10 -11.65 -1.13
CA ARG A 435 20.93 -12.92 -1.85
C ARG A 435 21.26 -12.82 -3.34
N PHE A 436 21.18 -11.63 -3.93
CA PHE A 436 21.55 -11.43 -5.32
C PHE A 436 23.04 -11.10 -5.44
N PRO A 437 23.80 -11.77 -6.33
CA PRO A 437 25.23 -11.48 -6.51
C PRO A 437 25.54 -10.01 -6.88
N GLN A 438 24.60 -9.32 -7.54
CA GLN A 438 24.72 -7.91 -7.93
C GLN A 438 23.62 -7.05 -7.26
N GLY A 439 23.23 -7.41 -6.03
CA GLY A 439 22.24 -6.67 -5.26
C GLY A 439 22.81 -5.36 -4.66
N HIS A 440 22.11 -4.24 -4.84
CA HIS A 440 22.46 -2.95 -4.25
C HIS A 440 21.26 -2.36 -3.52
N LEU A 441 21.44 -2.08 -2.22
CA LEU A 441 20.40 -1.49 -1.36
C LEU A 441 20.58 0.03 -1.25
N VAL A 442 19.50 0.76 -1.47
CA VAL A 442 19.39 2.20 -1.22
C VAL A 442 18.33 2.43 -0.13
N THR A 443 18.74 3.03 0.98
CA THR A 443 17.81 3.41 2.06
C THR A 443 17.48 4.90 1.99
N VAL A 444 16.19 5.23 2.18
CA VAL A 444 15.71 6.62 2.14
C VAL A 444 15.12 7.02 3.50
N PRO A 445 15.88 7.76 4.31
CA PRO A 445 15.40 8.24 5.60
C PRO A 445 14.19 9.16 5.45
N GLY A 446 13.20 9.02 6.34
CA GLY A 446 12.00 9.86 6.34
C GLY A 446 10.90 9.41 5.39
N VAL A 447 11.16 8.48 4.49
CA VAL A 447 10.18 7.88 3.58
C VAL A 447 9.54 6.66 4.24
N GLY A 448 8.26 6.44 3.98
CA GLY A 448 7.51 5.23 4.32
C GLY A 448 7.50 4.23 3.18
N HIS A 449 6.36 3.62 2.96
CA HIS A 449 6.15 2.61 1.91
C HIS A 449 6.09 3.22 0.50
N SER A 450 6.54 2.47 -0.53
CA SER A 450 6.61 2.91 -1.94
C SER A 450 7.58 4.08 -2.14
N VAL A 451 8.86 3.79 -2.02
CA VAL A 451 9.95 4.78 -1.95
C VAL A 451 10.01 5.68 -3.18
N LEU A 452 9.95 5.10 -4.38
CA LEU A 452 10.04 5.88 -5.63
C LEU A 452 8.87 6.86 -5.79
N GLY A 453 7.69 6.53 -5.26
CA GLY A 453 6.52 7.43 -5.26
C GLY A 453 6.50 8.45 -4.13
N ALA A 454 7.23 8.22 -3.03
CA ALA A 454 7.13 8.99 -1.79
C ALA A 454 8.37 9.87 -1.48
N ASP A 455 9.51 9.66 -2.15
CA ASP A 455 10.71 10.47 -1.93
C ASP A 455 10.58 11.86 -2.56
N LEU A 456 10.55 12.88 -1.72
CA LEU A 456 10.45 14.27 -2.13
C LEU A 456 11.80 14.94 -2.42
N THR A 457 12.94 14.22 -2.25
CA THR A 457 14.28 14.72 -2.55
C THR A 457 14.75 14.39 -3.97
N ARG A 458 14.06 13.52 -4.69
CA ARG A 458 14.46 12.89 -5.95
C ARG A 458 15.67 11.94 -5.86
N CYS A 459 16.29 11.77 -4.70
CA CYS A 459 17.47 10.91 -4.57
C CYS A 459 17.20 9.46 -5.03
N ALA A 460 16.02 8.92 -4.75
CA ALA A 460 15.65 7.59 -5.22
C ALA A 460 15.54 7.53 -6.76
N HIS A 461 14.99 8.56 -7.40
CA HIS A 461 14.95 8.68 -8.86
C HIS A 461 16.36 8.83 -9.45
N ASP A 462 17.20 9.69 -8.87
CA ASP A 462 18.58 9.91 -9.32
C ASP A 462 19.42 8.63 -9.15
N ALA A 463 19.12 7.82 -8.14
CA ALA A 463 19.73 6.50 -7.94
C ALA A 463 19.34 5.51 -9.07
N VAL A 464 18.08 5.48 -9.50
CA VAL A 464 17.65 4.69 -10.67
C VAL A 464 18.39 5.14 -11.92
N GLU A 465 18.44 6.45 -12.20
CA GLU A 465 19.09 7.00 -13.38
C GLU A 465 20.60 6.66 -13.40
N THR A 466 21.29 6.86 -12.26
CA THR A 466 22.71 6.51 -12.08
C THR A 466 22.93 5.02 -12.37
N TRP A 467 22.11 4.15 -11.79
CA TRP A 467 22.25 2.71 -11.92
C TRP A 467 21.92 2.22 -13.35
N LEU A 468 20.89 2.76 -13.99
CA LEU A 468 20.58 2.46 -15.39
C LEU A 468 21.69 2.89 -16.35
N SER A 469 22.47 3.92 -16.01
CA SER A 469 23.63 4.38 -16.77
C SER A 469 24.89 3.57 -16.50
N GLY A 470 24.82 2.52 -15.65
CA GLY A 470 25.97 1.66 -15.31
C GLY A 470 26.81 2.20 -14.13
N GLY A 471 26.39 3.27 -13.48
CA GLY A 471 27.01 3.79 -12.26
C GLY A 471 26.55 3.04 -11.00
N VAL A 472 27.22 3.31 -9.88
CA VAL A 472 26.85 2.79 -8.56
C VAL A 472 26.19 3.91 -7.75
N PRO A 473 24.88 3.83 -7.45
CA PRO A 473 24.22 4.85 -6.66
C PRO A 473 24.66 4.80 -5.18
N SER A 474 24.47 5.91 -4.46
CA SER A 474 24.68 5.93 -3.01
C SER A 474 23.74 4.96 -2.31
N SER A 475 24.25 4.18 -1.35
CA SER A 475 23.43 3.26 -0.55
C SER A 475 22.49 3.97 0.45
N ARG A 476 22.61 5.29 0.62
CA ARG A 476 21.76 6.08 1.50
C ARG A 476 21.48 7.46 0.93
N CYS A 477 20.21 7.80 0.86
CA CYS A 477 19.72 9.13 0.49
C CYS A 477 19.78 10.12 1.66
N PRO A 478 19.77 11.44 1.39
CA PRO A 478 19.39 12.44 2.38
C PRO A 478 17.99 12.16 2.93
N ARG A 479 17.72 12.67 4.15
CA ARG A 479 16.36 12.54 4.71
C ARG A 479 15.32 13.28 3.87
N SER A 480 14.34 12.55 3.40
CA SER A 480 13.19 13.14 2.71
C SER A 480 12.32 13.91 3.71
N PRO A 481 11.92 15.15 3.40
CA PRO A 481 11.02 15.92 4.25
C PRO A 481 9.60 15.34 4.21
N LEU A 482 8.83 15.59 5.28
CA LEU A 482 7.41 15.21 5.29
C LEU A 482 6.59 16.19 4.44
N LEU A 483 5.61 15.69 3.71
CA LEU A 483 4.66 16.51 2.94
C LEU A 483 3.95 17.54 3.84
N VAL A 484 3.55 17.11 5.04
CA VAL A 484 3.03 17.94 6.13
C VAL A 484 3.67 17.51 7.45
N ASN A 485 4.10 18.47 8.26
CA ASN A 485 4.70 18.17 9.56
C ASN A 485 3.65 17.67 10.57
N PRO A 486 4.06 16.88 11.58
CA PRO A 486 3.21 16.53 12.70
C PRO A 486 2.61 17.77 13.38
N ILE A 487 1.30 17.72 13.61
CA ILE A 487 0.59 18.80 14.30
C ILE A 487 0.87 18.76 15.81
N GLY A 488 0.77 19.91 16.47
CA GLY A 488 0.84 19.96 17.92
C GLY A 488 -0.45 19.48 18.59
N THR A 489 -0.47 19.45 19.91
CA THR A 489 -1.59 18.96 20.73
C THR A 489 -2.94 19.55 20.32
N PHE A 490 -3.98 18.69 20.32
CA PHE A 490 -5.36 19.14 20.19
C PHE A 490 -5.77 19.97 21.40
N PRO A 491 -6.40 21.15 21.23
CA PRO A 491 -6.86 21.95 22.37
C PRO A 491 -7.90 21.20 23.19
N ALA A 492 -7.79 21.25 24.51
CA ALA A 492 -8.79 20.67 25.40
C ALA A 492 -10.11 21.45 25.32
N SER A 493 -10.03 22.77 25.17
CA SER A 493 -11.17 23.68 25.04
C SER A 493 -10.75 24.97 24.35
N PHE A 494 -11.71 25.83 23.99
CA PHE A 494 -11.41 27.17 23.49
C PHE A 494 -10.70 28.03 24.53
N THR A 495 -11.04 27.87 25.81
CA THR A 495 -10.45 28.63 26.92
C THR A 495 -8.99 28.27 27.21
N SER A 496 -8.55 27.04 26.87
CA SER A 496 -7.15 26.62 27.02
C SER A 496 -6.17 27.30 26.04
N LEU A 497 -6.67 28.05 25.07
CA LEU A 497 -5.86 28.71 24.03
C LEU A 497 -5.35 30.12 24.41
N GLY A 498 -5.52 30.55 25.65
CA GLY A 498 -5.02 31.85 26.15
C GLY A 498 -6.06 32.63 26.96
N SER A 499 -5.81 33.91 27.23
CA SER A 499 -6.66 34.72 28.10
C SER A 499 -7.72 35.54 27.37
N ARG A 500 -7.40 36.10 26.21
CA ARG A 500 -8.28 37.03 25.46
C ARG A 500 -8.96 36.35 24.29
N VAL A 501 -10.27 36.58 24.07
CA VAL A 501 -11.07 35.96 23.00
C VAL A 501 -10.42 36.06 21.61
N ARG A 502 -9.88 37.24 21.24
CA ARG A 502 -9.19 37.40 19.95
C ARG A 502 -7.93 36.53 19.82
N ALA A 503 -7.10 36.50 20.88
CA ALA A 503 -5.90 35.66 20.90
C ALA A 503 -6.26 34.18 20.82
N ARG A 504 -7.25 33.71 21.61
CA ARG A 504 -7.80 32.34 21.53
C ARG A 504 -8.32 32.02 20.13
N THR A 505 -9.07 32.95 19.51
CA THR A 505 -9.59 32.76 18.16
C THR A 505 -8.46 32.61 17.16
N LEU A 506 -7.45 33.47 17.20
CA LEU A 506 -6.30 33.40 16.29
C LEU A 506 -5.52 32.08 16.46
N ALA A 507 -5.29 31.66 17.71
CA ALA A 507 -4.66 30.35 18.00
C ALA A 507 -5.50 29.16 17.53
N ALA A 508 -6.84 29.23 17.70
CA ALA A 508 -7.76 28.21 17.20
C ALA A 508 -7.69 28.12 15.66
N VAL A 509 -7.67 29.26 14.97
CA VAL A 509 -7.56 29.32 13.50
C VAL A 509 -6.23 28.73 13.03
N SER A 510 -5.09 29.11 13.62
CA SER A 510 -3.78 28.56 13.26
C SER A 510 -3.74 27.04 13.41
N LYS A 511 -4.24 26.51 14.54
CA LYS A 511 -4.32 25.05 14.75
C LYS A 511 -5.27 24.37 13.77
N THR A 512 -6.42 24.99 13.45
CA THR A 512 -7.40 24.42 12.50
C THR A 512 -6.85 24.41 11.07
N VAL A 513 -6.06 25.41 10.66
CA VAL A 513 -5.41 25.44 9.34
C VAL A 513 -4.38 24.32 9.22
N ARG A 514 -3.58 24.07 10.25
CA ARG A 514 -2.58 22.98 10.25
C ARG A 514 -3.23 21.60 10.18
N GLU A 515 -4.31 21.39 10.92
CA GLU A 515 -5.06 20.11 10.87
C GLU A 515 -5.80 19.99 9.52
N ALA A 516 -6.31 21.09 8.95
CA ALA A 516 -6.88 21.06 7.60
C ALA A 516 -5.83 20.73 6.52
N ALA A 517 -4.58 21.16 6.69
CA ALA A 517 -3.47 20.74 5.84
C ALA A 517 -3.18 19.23 5.98
N ALA A 518 -3.23 18.67 7.19
CA ALA A 518 -3.13 17.23 7.41
C ALA A 518 -4.31 16.47 6.78
N SER A 519 -5.53 16.97 6.91
CA SER A 519 -6.71 16.40 6.24
C SER A 519 -6.60 16.47 4.70
N TRP A 520 -6.03 17.54 4.14
CA TRP A 520 -5.73 17.62 2.72
C TRP A 520 -4.69 16.57 2.30
N ALA A 521 -3.61 16.43 3.06
CA ALA A 521 -2.58 15.42 2.79
C ALA A 521 -3.14 14.00 2.92
N PHE A 522 -4.06 13.76 3.88
CA PHE A 522 -4.78 12.49 3.99
C PHE A 522 -5.54 12.16 2.69
N ALA A 523 -6.29 13.13 2.17
CA ALA A 523 -7.05 12.94 0.94
C ALA A 523 -6.18 12.76 -0.30
N LEU A 524 -4.97 13.39 -0.32
CA LEU A 524 -4.04 13.30 -1.44
C LEU A 524 -3.32 11.94 -1.50
N THR A 525 -2.99 11.37 -0.33
CA THR A 525 -2.17 10.15 -0.21
C THR A 525 -2.98 8.91 0.19
N GLY A 526 -4.31 9.02 0.30
CA GLY A 526 -5.20 7.89 0.60
C GLY A 526 -5.66 7.16 -0.66
N PHE A 527 -5.89 5.86 -0.53
CA PHE A 527 -6.27 4.98 -1.64
C PHE A 527 -7.63 5.29 -2.28
N SER A 528 -8.63 5.75 -1.52
CA SER A 528 -10.02 5.84 -1.99
C SER A 528 -10.44 7.19 -2.57
N GLY A 529 -9.50 8.12 -2.77
CA GLY A 529 -9.85 9.46 -3.25
C GLY A 529 -10.87 10.20 -2.35
N THR A 530 -10.77 10.03 -1.04
CA THR A 530 -11.69 10.65 -0.06
C THR A 530 -11.58 12.18 -0.09
N HIS A 531 -12.42 12.83 -0.89
CA HIS A 531 -12.38 14.27 -1.09
C HIS A 531 -13.17 15.10 -0.07
N SER A 532 -13.85 14.46 0.89
CA SER A 532 -14.70 15.13 1.88
C SER A 532 -14.45 14.60 3.28
N ILE A 533 -13.79 15.37 4.15
CA ILE A 533 -13.40 14.96 5.50
C ILE A 533 -14.08 15.87 6.54
N ALA A 534 -14.69 15.30 7.57
CA ALA A 534 -15.27 16.06 8.67
C ALA A 534 -14.20 16.63 9.60
N GLY A 535 -14.37 17.87 10.06
CA GLY A 535 -13.57 18.43 11.14
C GLY A 535 -13.86 17.72 12.47
N LEU A 536 -12.93 17.80 13.41
CA LEU A 536 -13.03 17.12 14.70
C LEU A 536 -14.35 17.41 15.46
N TYR A 537 -14.87 18.63 15.33
CA TYR A 537 -16.14 19.05 15.93
C TYR A 537 -17.20 19.46 14.87
N GLY A 538 -17.07 18.95 13.65
CA GLY A 538 -18.03 19.16 12.57
C GLY A 538 -17.56 20.11 11.48
N GLY A 539 -18.48 20.38 10.54
CA GLY A 539 -18.12 20.98 9.28
C GLY A 539 -17.37 20.01 8.36
N VAL A 540 -16.95 20.48 7.21
CA VAL A 540 -16.29 19.64 6.21
C VAL A 540 -15.18 20.39 5.49
N ILE A 541 -14.07 19.72 5.23
CA ILE A 541 -13.09 20.08 4.21
C ILE A 541 -13.40 19.28 2.94
N ARG A 542 -13.36 19.95 1.78
CA ARG A 542 -13.39 19.31 0.47
C ARG A 542 -12.11 19.63 -0.26
N THR A 543 -11.47 18.60 -0.78
CA THR A 543 -10.18 18.70 -1.46
C THR A 543 -10.35 18.52 -2.96
N SER A 544 -9.53 19.23 -3.74
CA SER A 544 -9.44 19.10 -5.20
C SER A 544 -8.02 19.47 -5.62
N GLY A 545 -7.18 18.46 -5.85
CA GLY A 545 -5.78 18.65 -6.19
C GLY A 545 -5.05 19.54 -5.17
N THR A 546 -4.56 20.69 -5.62
CA THR A 546 -3.80 21.65 -4.79
C THR A 546 -4.67 22.61 -3.96
N THR A 547 -5.99 22.45 -3.99
CA THR A 547 -6.94 23.35 -3.34
C THR A 547 -7.83 22.60 -2.36
N PHE A 548 -8.22 23.24 -1.27
CA PHE A 548 -9.28 22.74 -0.42
C PHE A 548 -10.21 23.85 0.08
N THR A 549 -11.47 23.51 0.27
CA THR A 549 -12.52 24.39 0.75
C THR A 549 -13.04 23.95 2.11
N LEU A 550 -13.07 24.87 3.05
CA LEU A 550 -13.60 24.70 4.40
C LEU A 550 -15.05 25.20 4.45
N LYS A 551 -15.98 24.36 4.93
CA LYS A 551 -17.36 24.76 5.17
C LYS A 551 -17.72 24.46 6.62
N ARG A 552 -17.83 25.50 7.45
CA ARG A 552 -18.05 25.43 8.90
C ARG A 552 -17.07 24.49 9.61
N TYR A 553 -15.87 24.34 9.06
CA TYR A 553 -14.87 23.40 9.54
C TYR A 553 -14.39 23.74 10.95
N SER A 554 -14.38 22.79 11.85
CA SER A 554 -14.17 23.03 13.28
C SER A 554 -13.23 22.00 13.92
N LEU A 555 -12.07 22.45 14.34
CA LEU A 555 -11.14 21.73 15.22
C LEU A 555 -11.36 22.05 16.69
N VAL A 556 -11.88 23.23 17.00
CA VAL A 556 -12.10 23.73 18.37
C VAL A 556 -13.57 24.02 18.56
N PRO A 557 -14.23 23.50 19.63
CA PRO A 557 -15.65 23.76 19.86
C PRO A 557 -15.99 25.25 19.89
N GLY A 558 -16.94 25.66 19.07
CA GLY A 558 -17.43 27.05 19.03
C GLY A 558 -16.61 27.99 18.14
N VAL A 559 -15.64 27.47 17.37
CA VAL A 559 -14.90 28.19 16.32
C VAL A 559 -15.07 27.43 15.00
N GLN A 560 -15.54 28.12 13.96
CA GLN A 560 -15.81 27.54 12.64
C GLN A 560 -15.13 28.37 11.56
N LEU A 561 -14.57 27.72 10.54
CA LEU A 561 -13.90 28.33 9.41
C LEU A 561 -14.68 28.07 8.13
N ASN A 562 -14.90 29.12 7.35
CA ASN A 562 -15.35 29.05 5.95
C ASN A 562 -14.31 29.72 5.07
N GLY A 563 -13.87 29.05 4.01
CA GLY A 563 -12.93 29.66 3.07
C GLY A 563 -12.31 28.64 2.13
N THR A 564 -11.54 29.13 1.17
CA THR A 564 -10.79 28.31 0.23
C THR A 564 -9.31 28.63 0.37
N LEU A 565 -8.52 27.60 0.49
CA LEU A 565 -7.06 27.66 0.60
C LEU A 565 -6.47 26.85 -0.55
N ARG A 566 -5.35 27.32 -1.09
CA ARG A 566 -4.61 26.66 -2.17
C ARG A 566 -3.15 26.46 -1.77
N LEU A 567 -2.53 25.42 -2.30
CA LEU A 567 -1.11 25.14 -2.10
C LEU A 567 -0.28 26.35 -2.57
N TYR A 568 0.60 26.83 -1.71
CA TYR A 568 1.58 27.82 -2.06
C TYR A 568 2.75 27.17 -2.81
N ARG A 569 3.03 27.64 -4.01
CA ARG A 569 4.19 27.26 -4.80
C ARG A 569 5.11 28.46 -4.88
N PRO A 570 6.31 28.42 -4.26
CA PRO A 570 7.31 29.46 -4.46
C PRO A 570 7.89 29.35 -5.88
N ASP A 571 8.41 30.45 -6.42
CA ASP A 571 9.01 30.51 -7.76
C ASP A 571 10.23 29.57 -7.91
N SER A 572 10.85 29.19 -6.79
CA SER A 572 12.01 28.28 -6.71
C SER A 572 11.64 26.77 -6.64
N GLY A 573 10.39 26.39 -6.83
CA GLY A 573 9.94 25.00 -6.77
C GLY A 573 8.90 24.69 -5.68
N SER A 574 8.72 23.40 -5.36
CA SER A 574 7.73 22.97 -4.37
C SER A 574 8.14 23.32 -2.95
N ALA A 575 7.28 24.02 -2.20
CA ALA A 575 7.48 24.19 -0.75
C ALA A 575 7.15 22.91 0.00
N VAL A 576 8.16 22.29 0.60
CA VAL A 576 7.97 21.14 1.50
C VAL A 576 8.56 21.51 2.87
N PRO A 577 7.82 21.35 3.97
CA PRO A 577 6.41 20.92 4.07
C PRO A 577 5.42 21.86 3.37
N ALA A 578 4.30 21.29 2.91
CA ALA A 578 3.26 22.01 2.18
C ALA A 578 2.74 23.23 2.97
N ARG A 579 2.64 24.37 2.29
CA ARG A 579 2.09 25.61 2.81
C ARG A 579 0.91 26.05 1.98
N PHE A 580 -0.02 26.77 2.58
CA PHE A 580 -1.26 27.20 1.94
C PHE A 580 -1.45 28.70 2.04
N VAL A 581 -2.14 29.26 1.05
CA VAL A 581 -2.53 30.67 1.01
C VAL A 581 -4.00 30.79 0.66
N GLY A 582 -4.64 31.86 1.10
CA GLY A 582 -6.05 32.10 0.81
C GLY A 582 -6.74 32.97 1.86
N SER A 583 -8.06 32.99 1.84
CA SER A 583 -8.83 33.77 2.79
C SER A 583 -9.92 32.95 3.46
N MET A 584 -10.25 33.27 4.70
CA MET A 584 -11.27 32.58 5.45
C MET A 584 -12.10 33.52 6.32
N ARG A 585 -13.37 33.21 6.46
CA ARG A 585 -14.29 33.84 7.40
C ARG A 585 -14.36 32.99 8.67
N ILE A 586 -14.20 33.68 9.80
CA ILE A 586 -14.22 33.05 11.13
C ILE A 586 -15.61 33.28 11.72
N LEU A 587 -16.24 32.20 12.16
CA LEU A 587 -17.60 32.15 12.66
C LEU A 587 -17.62 31.37 14.01
N GLY A 588 -18.78 31.32 14.62
CA GLY A 588 -19.05 30.52 15.81
C GLY A 588 -19.28 31.33 17.07
N PRO A 589 -20.02 30.76 18.05
CA PRO A 589 -20.50 31.49 19.21
C PRO A 589 -19.39 31.88 20.20
N LYS A 590 -18.24 31.20 20.16
CA LYS A 590 -17.09 31.49 21.03
C LYS A 590 -16.02 32.33 20.36
N ALA A 591 -16.06 32.46 19.03
CA ALA A 591 -15.02 33.15 18.28
C ALA A 591 -15.21 34.67 18.24
N ALA A 592 -14.11 35.42 18.29
CA ALA A 592 -14.12 36.78 17.74
C ALA A 592 -14.29 36.68 16.21
N GLN A 593 -15.51 36.92 15.73
CA GLN A 593 -15.85 36.77 14.31
C GLN A 593 -15.08 37.75 13.45
N GLY A 594 -14.83 37.40 12.19
CA GLY A 594 -14.12 38.27 11.27
C GLY A 594 -13.63 37.55 10.01
N ARG A 595 -12.67 38.17 9.35
CA ARG A 595 -12.02 37.65 8.15
C ARG A 595 -10.50 37.67 8.32
N LEU A 596 -9.87 36.56 7.96
CA LEU A 596 -8.42 36.42 7.96
C LEU A 596 -7.93 35.98 6.57
N SER A 597 -6.77 36.49 6.21
CA SER A 597 -5.98 36.02 5.07
C SER A 597 -4.81 35.19 5.58
N LEU A 598 -4.59 34.05 4.97
CA LEU A 598 -3.44 33.17 5.18
C LEU A 598 -2.41 33.45 4.10
N GLY A 599 -1.24 33.92 4.49
CA GLY A 599 -0.03 33.94 3.67
C GLY A 599 0.85 32.74 3.98
N PRO A 600 1.99 32.56 3.29
CA PRO A 600 2.85 31.39 3.44
C PRO A 600 3.32 31.07 4.87
N SER A 601 3.42 32.10 5.71
CA SER A 601 3.90 31.97 7.10
C SER A 601 3.04 32.70 8.13
N ARG A 602 2.04 33.45 7.72
CA ARG A 602 1.31 34.37 8.63
C ARG A 602 -0.17 34.46 8.33
N LEU A 603 -0.94 34.56 9.40
CA LEU A 603 -2.34 34.98 9.42
C LEU A 603 -2.45 36.49 9.64
N THR A 604 -3.22 37.18 8.83
CA THR A 604 -3.48 38.65 8.96
C THR A 604 -4.95 38.93 8.71
N GLY A 605 -5.48 40.00 9.28
CA GLY A 605 -6.87 40.40 9.02
C GLY A 605 -7.53 41.13 10.20
N ARG A 606 -8.86 40.94 10.36
CA ARG A 606 -9.64 41.53 11.44
C ARG A 606 -10.47 40.50 12.17
N LEU A 607 -10.45 40.52 13.51
CA LEU A 607 -11.28 39.74 14.41
C LEU A 607 -11.95 40.66 15.43
N GLY A 608 -13.29 40.62 15.54
CA GLY A 608 -14.07 41.51 16.38
C GLY A 608 -13.76 42.99 16.06
N GLY A 609 -13.70 43.33 14.77
CA GLY A 609 -13.43 44.68 14.30
C GLY A 609 -11.96 45.15 14.37
N ARG A 610 -11.07 44.49 15.10
CA ARG A 610 -9.67 44.90 15.30
C ARG A 610 -8.70 44.11 14.42
N ARG A 611 -7.64 44.79 13.95
CA ARG A 611 -6.54 44.15 13.21
C ARG A 611 -5.83 43.13 14.10
N VAL A 612 -5.48 41.98 13.53
CA VAL A 612 -4.72 40.92 14.16
C VAL A 612 -3.66 40.40 13.21
N ARG A 613 -2.58 39.83 13.79
CA ARG A 613 -1.52 39.15 13.08
C ARG A 613 -1.03 38.00 13.95
N GLY A 614 -0.74 36.83 13.34
CA GLY A 614 -0.23 35.68 14.04
C GLY A 614 0.49 34.70 13.11
N PRO A 615 1.09 33.62 13.63
CA PRO A 615 1.68 32.57 12.81
C PRO A 615 0.60 31.79 12.06
N ALA A 616 0.97 31.28 10.88
CA ALA A 616 0.16 30.36 10.07
C ALA A 616 0.03 28.98 10.70
#